data_28018752ceba59a7b98f324a72601fad
#
_entry.id   28018752ceba59a7b98f324a72601fad
#
_cell.length_a   1.000
_cell.length_b   1.000
_cell.length_c   1.000
_cell.angle_alpha   90.00
_cell.angle_beta   90.00
_cell.angle_gamma   90.00
#
_symmetry.space_group_name_H-M   'P 1'
#
loop_
_entity.id
_entity.type
_entity.pdbx_description
1 polymer ?
#
loop_
_entity_poly.entity_id
_entity_poly.type
_entity_poly.pdbx_seq_one_letter_code
_entity_poly.pdbx_strand_id
1 'polypeptide(L)'
;MLVVDRAHQIAIAALRIVVGIIFLWAGLEKVFGPEPFSAAGFLQFATGGTLGWPFVSGEVADGTIFNPTHGFWVGMAANDGAIGLVNVLVPFGQIGIGVSLILGLFTRFGAAMGTLMMLLFFFAAWEFEFGIVNQHLTCALVTAFLGYIRAGNYFGLDRDLGDRVSPRVRRWLLSGDPNVAATRAATGVAQ
;
A
#
# COMPACT_ATOMS: atom_id res chain seq x y z
N MET A 1 -21.67 -5.90 16.55
CA MET A 1 -20.20 -5.78 16.62
C MET A 1 -19.66 -7.19 16.79
N LEU A 2 -18.97 -7.75 15.82
CA LEU A 2 -18.35 -9.07 15.94
C LEU A 2 -17.25 -8.96 17.00
N VAL A 3 -17.38 -9.71 18.06
CA VAL A 3 -16.31 -9.84 19.07
C VAL A 3 -15.21 -10.67 18.42
N VAL A 4 -14.16 -10.00 17.94
CA VAL A 4 -13.00 -10.65 17.36
C VAL A 4 -12.20 -11.27 18.51
N ASP A 5 -12.05 -12.57 18.54
CA ASP A 5 -11.28 -13.25 19.57
C ASP A 5 -9.78 -12.92 19.50
N ARG A 6 -9.04 -13.28 20.53
CA ARG A 6 -7.61 -12.95 20.64
C ARG A 6 -6.76 -13.56 19.52
N ALA A 7 -7.11 -14.75 19.03
CA ALA A 7 -6.38 -15.41 17.96
C ALA A 7 -6.52 -14.64 16.64
N HIS A 8 -7.72 -14.21 16.29
CA HIS A 8 -7.96 -13.38 15.12
C HIS A 8 -7.27 -12.01 15.21
N GLN A 9 -7.27 -11.38 16.40
CA GLN A 9 -6.55 -10.12 16.61
C GLN A 9 -5.04 -10.27 16.35
N ILE A 10 -4.43 -11.37 16.82
CA ILE A 10 -3.03 -11.69 16.59
C ILE A 10 -2.77 -11.91 15.09
N ALA A 11 -3.64 -12.68 14.40
CA ALA A 11 -3.50 -12.93 12.98
C ALA A 11 -3.57 -11.64 12.14
N ILE A 12 -4.51 -10.73 12.45
CA ILE A 12 -4.62 -9.43 11.78
C ILE A 12 -3.37 -8.59 12.04
N ALA A 13 -2.89 -8.53 13.28
CA ALA A 13 -1.68 -7.77 13.61
C ALA A 13 -0.44 -8.36 12.91
N ALA A 14 -0.31 -9.68 12.87
CA ALA A 14 0.78 -10.35 12.17
C ALA A 14 0.76 -10.05 10.67
N LEU A 15 -0.39 -10.16 10.01
CA LEU A 15 -0.54 -9.84 8.59
C LEU A 15 -0.16 -8.38 8.31
N ARG A 16 -0.61 -7.43 9.16
CA ARG A 16 -0.27 -6.01 9.05
C ARG A 16 1.24 -5.79 9.15
N ILE A 17 1.89 -6.43 10.12
CA ILE A 17 3.35 -6.30 10.32
C ILE A 17 4.11 -6.87 9.12
N VAL A 18 3.73 -8.06 8.63
CA VAL A 18 4.37 -8.67 7.45
C VAL A 18 4.26 -7.76 6.24
N VAL A 19 3.07 -7.24 5.94
CA VAL A 19 2.89 -6.28 4.83
C VAL A 19 3.71 -5.02 5.06
N GLY A 20 3.76 -4.51 6.29
CA GLY A 20 4.59 -3.37 6.65
C GLY A 20 6.10 -3.62 6.42
N ILE A 21 6.59 -4.81 6.74
CA ILE A 21 7.99 -5.22 6.49
C ILE A 21 8.28 -5.24 4.98
N ILE A 22 7.35 -5.75 4.15
CA ILE A 22 7.52 -5.76 2.69
C ILE A 22 7.71 -4.33 2.16
N PHE A 23 6.86 -3.40 2.56
CA PHE A 23 6.98 -2.00 2.14
C PHE A 23 8.25 -1.34 2.66
N LEU A 24 8.56 -1.54 3.94
CA LEU A 24 9.76 -0.96 4.55
C LEU A 24 11.03 -1.46 3.87
N TRP A 25 11.15 -2.77 3.66
CA TRP A 25 12.29 -3.37 2.97
C TRP A 25 12.46 -2.81 1.57
N ALA A 26 11.39 -2.80 0.77
CA ALA A 26 11.40 -2.27 -0.59
C ALA A 26 11.80 -0.78 -0.66
N GLY A 27 11.41 0.02 0.34
CA GLY A 27 11.82 1.42 0.44
C GLY A 27 13.27 1.59 0.86
N LEU A 28 13.73 0.83 1.87
CA LEU A 28 15.12 0.88 2.35
C LEU A 28 16.10 0.43 1.27
N GLU A 29 15.78 -0.62 0.52
CA GLU A 29 16.60 -1.08 -0.61
C GLU A 29 16.81 0.02 -1.65
N LYS A 30 15.79 0.84 -1.93
CA LYS A 30 15.88 1.96 -2.86
C LYS A 30 16.70 3.14 -2.33
N VAL A 31 16.71 3.35 -1.00
CA VAL A 31 17.45 4.47 -0.38
C VAL A 31 18.90 4.09 -0.11
N PHE A 32 19.15 2.85 0.34
CA PHE A 32 20.47 2.39 0.78
C PHE A 32 21.10 1.37 -0.16
N GLY A 33 20.47 1.08 -1.30
CA GLY A 33 21.02 0.19 -2.32
C GLY A 33 22.34 0.72 -2.89
N PRO A 34 23.10 -0.14 -3.59
CA PRO A 34 24.43 0.21 -4.11
C PRO A 34 24.39 1.28 -5.19
N GLU A 35 23.25 1.45 -5.87
CA GLU A 35 23.03 2.45 -6.91
C GLU A 35 21.88 3.38 -6.56
N PRO A 36 21.96 4.67 -6.92
CA PRO A 36 20.87 5.62 -6.73
C PRO A 36 19.59 5.14 -7.41
N PHE A 37 18.48 5.08 -6.68
CA PHE A 37 17.20 4.68 -7.26
C PHE A 37 16.74 5.67 -8.33
N SER A 38 16.38 5.15 -9.48
CA SER A 38 15.71 5.89 -10.54
C SER A 38 14.59 5.05 -11.16
N ALA A 39 13.39 5.60 -11.16
CA ALA A 39 12.24 5.00 -11.81
C ALA A 39 12.25 5.20 -13.34
N ALA A 40 13.14 6.05 -13.88
CA ALA A 40 13.13 6.43 -15.29
C ALA A 40 13.24 5.22 -16.24
N GLY A 41 14.19 4.32 -15.99
CA GLY A 41 14.37 3.12 -16.80
C GLY A 41 13.14 2.22 -16.77
N PHE A 42 12.55 1.99 -15.59
CA PHE A 42 11.32 1.21 -15.49
C PHE A 42 10.16 1.89 -16.25
N LEU A 43 9.93 3.16 -16.04
CA LEU A 43 8.81 3.89 -16.67
C LEU A 43 8.98 4.00 -18.18
N GLN A 44 10.21 4.07 -18.69
CA GLN A 44 10.50 4.19 -20.12
C GLN A 44 10.43 2.86 -20.86
N PHE A 45 10.95 1.79 -20.27
CA PHE A 45 11.19 0.53 -20.98
C PHE A 45 10.34 -0.65 -20.47
N ALA A 46 9.92 -0.65 -19.19
CA ALA A 46 9.24 -1.79 -18.58
C ALA A 46 7.72 -1.63 -18.44
N THR A 47 7.15 -0.50 -18.91
CA THR A 47 5.70 -0.25 -18.80
C THR A 47 4.91 -0.71 -20.03
N GLY A 48 5.51 -1.45 -20.96
CA GLY A 48 4.84 -2.00 -22.14
C GLY A 48 3.79 -3.05 -21.79
N GLY A 49 3.95 -3.68 -20.65
CA GLY A 49 3.06 -4.73 -20.16
C GLY A 49 3.36 -6.09 -20.77
N THR A 50 2.85 -7.14 -20.11
CA THR A 50 2.94 -8.52 -20.57
C THR A 50 1.56 -9.17 -20.52
N LEU A 51 1.21 -9.91 -21.57
CA LEU A 51 0.02 -10.75 -21.59
C LEU A 51 0.45 -12.20 -21.73
N GLY A 52 -0.06 -13.07 -20.85
CA GLY A 52 0.12 -14.50 -20.92
C GLY A 52 -1.20 -15.23 -21.11
N TRP A 53 -1.14 -16.56 -21.03
CA TRP A 53 -2.37 -17.35 -21.02
C TRP A 53 -3.33 -16.89 -19.92
N PRO A 54 -4.66 -16.79 -20.16
CA PRO A 54 -5.41 -17.19 -21.35
C PRO A 54 -5.55 -16.09 -22.42
N PHE A 55 -4.91 -14.93 -22.29
CA PHE A 55 -5.15 -13.78 -23.16
C PHE A 55 -4.36 -13.86 -24.47
N VAL A 56 -3.18 -14.46 -24.44
CA VAL A 56 -2.30 -14.61 -25.60
C VAL A 56 -1.89 -16.06 -25.73
N SER A 57 -2.15 -16.64 -26.89
CA SER A 57 -1.68 -17.97 -27.30
C SER A 57 -0.83 -17.83 -28.56
N GLY A 58 0.42 -18.23 -28.49
CA GLY A 58 1.37 -18.15 -29.62
C GLY A 58 2.49 -17.13 -29.37
N GLU A 59 3.37 -16.98 -30.36
CA GLU A 59 4.45 -16.00 -30.32
C GLU A 59 3.91 -14.58 -30.48
N VAL A 60 4.25 -13.73 -29.53
CA VAL A 60 3.94 -12.30 -29.58
C VAL A 60 5.11 -11.58 -30.24
N ALA A 61 4.84 -10.68 -31.18
CA ALA A 61 5.89 -9.90 -31.81
C ALA A 61 6.69 -9.09 -30.77
N ASP A 62 8.01 -9.10 -30.90
CA ASP A 62 8.88 -8.28 -30.06
C ASP A 62 8.50 -6.80 -30.15
N GLY A 63 8.47 -6.13 -29.01
CA GLY A 63 8.04 -4.72 -28.91
C GLY A 63 6.54 -4.48 -28.92
N THR A 64 5.70 -5.51 -28.83
CA THR A 64 4.24 -5.34 -28.69
C THR A 64 3.89 -4.70 -27.36
N ILE A 65 3.16 -3.58 -27.41
CA ILE A 65 2.73 -2.85 -26.23
C ILE A 65 1.28 -3.24 -25.91
N PHE A 66 1.09 -3.84 -24.74
CA PHE A 66 -0.24 -4.23 -24.23
C PHE A 66 -0.82 -3.24 -23.23
N ASN A 67 0.03 -2.45 -22.58
CA ASN A 67 -0.39 -1.50 -21.57
C ASN A 67 -1.02 -0.25 -22.19
N PRO A 68 -2.32 -0.01 -22.00
CA PRO A 68 -2.99 1.17 -22.55
C PRO A 68 -2.50 2.48 -21.90
N THR A 69 -1.85 2.42 -20.75
CA THR A 69 -1.30 3.57 -20.03
C THR A 69 0.19 3.81 -20.30
N HIS A 70 0.83 3.01 -21.15
CA HIS A 70 2.27 3.10 -21.44
C HIS A 70 2.72 4.52 -21.82
N GLY A 71 2.00 5.20 -22.73
CA GLY A 71 2.33 6.57 -23.13
C GLY A 71 2.34 7.57 -21.98
N PHE A 72 1.49 7.40 -20.98
CA PHE A 72 1.50 8.24 -19.78
C PHE A 72 2.79 8.05 -18.98
N TRP A 73 3.22 6.80 -18.79
CA TRP A 73 4.44 6.48 -18.03
C TRP A 73 5.71 6.95 -18.73
N VAL A 74 5.80 6.74 -20.04
CA VAL A 74 6.91 7.25 -20.86
C VAL A 74 6.96 8.78 -20.84
N GLY A 75 5.81 9.46 -20.95
CA GLY A 75 5.73 10.91 -20.81
C GLY A 75 6.19 11.42 -19.45
N MET A 76 5.89 10.68 -18.38
CA MET A 76 6.38 10.98 -17.03
C MET A 76 7.89 10.79 -16.92
N ALA A 77 8.44 9.72 -17.50
CA ALA A 77 9.89 9.46 -17.52
C ALA A 77 10.67 10.53 -18.29
N ALA A 78 10.07 11.10 -19.33
CA ALA A 78 10.67 12.17 -20.13
C ALA A 78 10.63 13.56 -19.47
N ASN A 79 9.92 13.72 -18.35
CA ASN A 79 9.79 14.98 -17.62
C ASN A 79 10.67 14.97 -16.37
N ASP A 80 11.74 15.76 -16.35
CA ASP A 80 12.71 15.81 -15.24
C ASP A 80 12.08 16.13 -13.89
N GLY A 81 11.08 17.02 -13.85
CA GLY A 81 10.37 17.36 -12.63
C GLY A 81 9.50 16.21 -12.11
N ALA A 82 8.78 15.54 -13.01
CA ALA A 82 7.93 14.42 -12.67
C ALA A 82 8.75 13.22 -12.18
N ILE A 83 9.81 12.86 -12.91
CA ILE A 83 10.66 11.74 -12.53
C ILE A 83 11.43 12.02 -11.24
N GLY A 84 11.90 13.25 -11.02
CA GLY A 84 12.52 13.66 -9.76
C GLY A 84 11.57 13.47 -8.57
N LEU A 85 10.30 13.84 -8.74
CA LEU A 85 9.27 13.65 -7.72
C LEU A 85 9.00 12.16 -7.44
N VAL A 86 8.89 11.33 -8.48
CA VAL A 86 8.69 9.87 -8.34
C VAL A 86 9.85 9.23 -7.61
N ASN A 87 11.10 9.61 -7.94
CA ASN A 87 12.32 9.08 -7.31
C ASN A 87 12.39 9.38 -5.80
N VAL A 88 11.70 10.41 -5.33
CA VAL A 88 11.58 10.72 -3.89
C VAL A 88 10.34 10.05 -3.29
N LEU A 89 9.17 10.21 -3.93
CA LEU A 89 7.91 9.74 -3.36
C LEU A 89 7.84 8.21 -3.23
N VAL A 90 8.42 7.46 -4.16
CA VAL A 90 8.35 6.00 -4.14
C VAL A 90 9.15 5.43 -2.96
N PRO A 91 10.46 5.69 -2.79
CA PRO A 91 11.21 5.13 -1.67
C PRO A 91 10.70 5.60 -0.31
N PHE A 92 10.54 6.91 -0.12
CA PHE A 92 10.09 7.47 1.16
C PHE A 92 8.63 7.14 1.46
N GLY A 93 7.78 7.06 0.44
CA GLY A 93 6.41 6.59 0.57
C GLY A 93 6.35 5.14 1.04
N GLN A 94 7.17 4.26 0.46
CA GLN A 94 7.27 2.86 0.91
C GLN A 94 7.74 2.75 2.35
N ILE A 95 8.76 3.51 2.75
CA ILE A 95 9.23 3.56 4.14
C ILE A 95 8.11 4.05 5.07
N GLY A 96 7.45 5.15 4.73
CA GLY A 96 6.36 5.71 5.54
C GLY A 96 5.18 4.75 5.71
N ILE A 97 4.75 4.09 4.63
CA ILE A 97 3.70 3.06 4.66
C ILE A 97 4.16 1.89 5.54
N GLY A 98 5.39 1.40 5.34
CA GLY A 98 5.96 0.30 6.10
C GLY A 98 5.97 0.59 7.60
N VAL A 99 6.52 1.72 8.01
CA VAL A 99 6.57 2.16 9.41
C VAL A 99 5.16 2.31 9.99
N SER A 100 4.24 2.94 9.24
CA SER A 100 2.85 3.11 9.64
C SER A 100 2.17 1.76 9.92
N LEU A 101 2.33 0.80 9.02
CA LEU A 101 1.74 -0.54 9.17
C LEU A 101 2.42 -1.35 10.29
N ILE A 102 3.74 -1.33 10.43
CA ILE A 102 4.44 -2.05 11.49
C ILE A 102 4.02 -1.56 12.88
N LEU A 103 4.07 -0.25 13.09
CA LEU A 103 3.70 0.35 14.37
C LEU A 103 2.18 0.34 14.62
N GLY A 104 1.38 0.17 13.59
CA GLY A 104 -0.06 0.35 13.68
C GLY A 104 -0.44 1.79 14.02
N LEU A 105 0.31 2.75 13.46
CA LEU A 105 0.15 4.19 13.65
C LEU A 105 -0.29 4.84 12.34
N PHE A 106 -1.36 5.63 12.36
CA PHE A 106 -2.00 6.17 11.15
C PHE A 106 -2.35 5.07 10.14
N THR A 107 -2.75 3.90 10.63
CA THR A 107 -2.90 2.69 9.82
C THR A 107 -3.86 2.87 8.66
N ARG A 108 -4.95 3.60 8.83
CA ARG A 108 -5.90 3.85 7.72
C ARG A 108 -5.27 4.66 6.61
N PHE A 109 -4.52 5.70 6.97
CA PHE A 109 -3.82 6.53 5.99
C PHE A 109 -2.71 5.74 5.31
N GLY A 110 -1.86 5.04 6.07
CA GLY A 110 -0.80 4.18 5.53
C GLY A 110 -1.35 3.10 4.60
N ALA A 111 -2.44 2.44 4.99
CA ALA A 111 -3.10 1.44 4.16
C ALA A 111 -3.68 2.05 2.86
N ALA A 112 -4.30 3.22 2.93
CA ALA A 112 -4.82 3.90 1.75
C ALA A 112 -3.69 4.30 0.78
N MET A 113 -2.58 4.82 1.30
CA MET A 113 -1.39 5.16 0.49
C MET A 113 -0.72 3.92 -0.09
N GLY A 114 -0.63 2.83 0.69
CA GLY A 114 -0.12 1.55 0.21
C GLY A 114 -0.99 0.97 -0.91
N THR A 115 -2.31 1.01 -0.75
CA THR A 115 -3.25 0.59 -1.80
C THR A 115 -3.07 1.42 -3.07
N LEU A 116 -3.04 2.74 -2.94
CA LEU A 116 -2.84 3.64 -4.08
C LEU A 116 -1.51 3.36 -4.80
N MET A 117 -0.42 3.23 -4.05
CA MET A 117 0.91 2.95 -4.60
C MET A 117 0.94 1.62 -5.34
N MET A 118 0.36 0.56 -4.78
CA MET A 118 0.31 -0.75 -5.42
C MET A 118 -0.58 -0.76 -6.66
N LEU A 119 -1.69 -0.02 -6.66
CA LEU A 119 -2.50 0.17 -7.86
C LEU A 119 -1.75 0.93 -8.95
N LEU A 120 -1.00 1.97 -8.62
CA LEU A 120 -0.16 2.67 -9.59
C LEU A 120 0.90 1.74 -10.17
N PHE A 121 1.54 0.90 -9.35
CA PHE A 121 2.49 -0.09 -9.83
C PHE A 121 1.82 -1.15 -10.71
N PHE A 122 0.61 -1.61 -10.35
CA PHE A 122 -0.16 -2.51 -11.18
C PHE A 122 -0.44 -1.93 -12.56
N PHE A 123 -0.91 -0.68 -12.64
CA PHE A 123 -1.16 -0.01 -13.92
C PHE A 123 0.12 0.32 -14.71
N ALA A 124 1.23 0.55 -14.02
CA ALA A 124 2.52 0.78 -14.67
C ALA A 124 3.10 -0.51 -15.25
N ALA A 125 3.18 -1.57 -14.46
CA ALA A 125 3.75 -2.85 -14.90
C ALA A 125 2.84 -3.56 -15.91
N TRP A 126 1.52 -3.55 -15.70
CA TRP A 126 0.52 -4.19 -16.55
C TRP A 126 0.84 -5.66 -16.87
N GLU A 127 1.16 -6.40 -15.81
CA GLU A 127 1.63 -7.79 -15.90
C GLU A 127 0.46 -8.77 -15.74
N PHE A 128 0.17 -9.53 -16.77
CA PHE A 128 -0.86 -10.55 -16.79
C PHE A 128 -0.31 -11.93 -17.18
N GLU A 129 0.98 -12.19 -16.91
CA GLU A 129 1.65 -13.42 -17.30
C GLU A 129 0.98 -14.66 -16.70
N PHE A 130 0.52 -14.56 -15.44
CA PHE A 130 -0.19 -15.64 -14.74
C PHE A 130 -1.65 -15.29 -14.43
N GLY A 131 -2.26 -14.40 -15.20
CA GLY A 131 -3.63 -13.92 -15.03
C GLY A 131 -3.70 -12.52 -14.43
N ILE A 132 -4.92 -12.04 -14.16
CA ILE A 132 -5.18 -10.68 -13.70
C ILE A 132 -4.61 -10.42 -12.29
N VAL A 133 -4.54 -11.46 -11.46
CA VAL A 133 -4.07 -11.33 -10.06
C VAL A 133 -2.56 -11.49 -10.01
N ASN A 134 -1.86 -10.39 -9.92
CA ASN A 134 -0.41 -10.35 -9.73
C ASN A 134 -0.04 -9.85 -8.32
N GLN A 135 1.26 -9.75 -8.04
CA GLN A 135 1.78 -9.31 -6.74
C GLN A 135 1.27 -7.91 -6.36
N HIS A 136 1.22 -6.97 -7.30
CA HIS A 136 0.81 -5.60 -7.02
C HIS A 136 -0.68 -5.51 -6.66
N LEU A 137 -1.54 -6.20 -7.44
CA LEU A 137 -2.97 -6.24 -7.14
C LEU A 137 -3.26 -6.96 -5.82
N THR A 138 -2.59 -8.08 -5.56
CA THR A 138 -2.72 -8.81 -4.29
C THR A 138 -2.34 -7.91 -3.11
N CYS A 139 -1.20 -7.21 -3.19
CA CYS A 139 -0.75 -6.31 -2.14
C CYS A 139 -1.70 -5.12 -1.95
N ALA A 140 -2.26 -4.58 -3.05
CA ALA A 140 -3.28 -3.53 -3.01
C ALA A 140 -4.54 -3.98 -2.27
N LEU A 141 -5.04 -5.19 -2.56
CA LEU A 141 -6.22 -5.75 -1.90
C LEU A 141 -5.97 -6.01 -0.42
N VAL A 142 -4.82 -6.55 -0.06
CA VAL A 142 -4.46 -6.80 1.34
C VAL A 142 -4.33 -5.49 2.12
N THR A 143 -3.66 -4.48 1.57
CA THR A 143 -3.56 -3.16 2.22
C THR A 143 -4.91 -2.49 2.36
N ALA A 144 -5.76 -2.53 1.34
CA ALA A 144 -7.13 -2.02 1.39
C ALA A 144 -7.95 -2.72 2.49
N PHE A 145 -7.85 -4.04 2.58
CA PHE A 145 -8.50 -4.83 3.61
C PHE A 145 -8.04 -4.45 5.02
N LEU A 146 -6.72 -4.30 5.25
CA LEU A 146 -6.16 -3.87 6.54
C LEU A 146 -6.68 -2.48 6.95
N GLY A 147 -6.81 -1.55 6.00
CA GLY A 147 -7.42 -0.24 6.25
C GLY A 147 -8.91 -0.32 6.57
N TYR A 148 -9.64 -1.16 5.84
CA TYR A 148 -11.08 -1.38 6.03
C TYR A 148 -11.42 -1.95 7.41
N ILE A 149 -10.71 -3.02 7.83
CA ILE A 149 -10.93 -3.66 9.14
C ILE A 149 -10.32 -2.88 10.30
N ARG A 150 -9.68 -1.73 10.03
CA ARG A 150 -9.03 -0.89 11.04
C ARG A 150 -7.98 -1.66 11.85
N ALA A 151 -7.08 -2.32 11.14
CA ALA A 151 -6.08 -3.23 11.71
C ALA A 151 -5.16 -2.58 12.76
N GLY A 152 -5.03 -1.25 12.79
CA GLY A 152 -4.28 -0.51 13.81
C GLY A 152 -4.86 -0.59 15.23
N ASN A 153 -6.12 -1.00 15.37
CA ASN A 153 -6.73 -1.23 16.69
C ASN A 153 -6.27 -2.54 17.34
N TYR A 154 -5.69 -3.46 16.56
CA TYR A 154 -5.22 -4.74 17.04
C TYR A 154 -3.71 -4.68 17.28
N PHE A 155 -3.31 -4.56 18.53
CA PHE A 155 -1.90 -4.43 18.94
C PHE A 155 -1.13 -3.31 18.22
N GLY A 156 -1.80 -2.21 17.86
CA GLY A 156 -1.20 -1.04 17.22
C GLY A 156 -1.39 0.23 18.05
N LEU A 157 -0.54 1.24 17.77
CA LEU A 157 -0.54 2.54 18.47
C LEU A 157 -1.81 3.37 18.18
N ASP A 158 -2.54 3.09 17.12
CA ASP A 158 -3.81 3.78 16.81
C ASP A 158 -4.83 3.62 17.92
N ARG A 159 -4.79 2.50 18.64
CA ARG A 159 -5.67 2.24 19.78
C ARG A 159 -5.44 3.27 20.90
N ASP A 160 -4.19 3.51 21.26
CA ASP A 160 -3.82 4.35 22.40
C ASP A 160 -3.89 5.85 22.06
N LEU A 161 -3.61 6.19 20.79
CA LEU A 161 -3.72 7.56 20.29
C LEU A 161 -5.16 7.99 20.01
N GLY A 162 -6.04 7.03 19.72
CA GLY A 162 -7.43 7.31 19.38
C GLY A 162 -8.18 8.17 20.41
N ASP A 163 -7.84 8.02 21.68
CA ASP A 163 -8.48 8.76 22.78
C ASP A 163 -7.85 10.15 23.02
N ARG A 164 -6.68 10.42 22.44
CA ARG A 164 -5.91 11.69 22.63
C ARG A 164 -6.05 12.67 21.48
N VAL A 165 -6.65 12.26 20.35
CA VAL A 165 -6.76 13.10 19.15
C VAL A 165 -8.19 13.50 18.85
N SER A 166 -8.36 14.58 18.09
CA SER A 166 -9.68 15.08 17.70
C SER A 166 -10.47 14.03 16.91
N PRO A 167 -11.81 14.03 16.97
CA PRO A 167 -12.67 13.09 16.25
C PRO A 167 -12.43 13.07 14.73
N ARG A 168 -12.05 14.21 14.14
CA ARG A 168 -11.73 14.30 12.70
C ARG A 168 -10.46 13.53 12.36
N VAL A 169 -9.37 13.73 13.10
CA VAL A 169 -8.09 13.04 12.92
C VAL A 169 -8.29 11.55 13.12
N ARG A 170 -9.00 11.14 14.17
CA ARG A 170 -9.32 9.74 14.44
C ARG A 170 -10.07 9.10 13.27
N ARG A 171 -11.07 9.77 12.71
CA ARG A 171 -11.90 9.24 11.63
C ARG A 171 -11.11 8.98 10.33
N TRP A 172 -10.18 9.85 9.99
CA TRP A 172 -9.50 9.83 8.69
C TRP A 172 -8.12 9.15 8.72
N LEU A 173 -7.35 9.37 9.76
CA LEU A 173 -5.97 8.91 9.84
C LEU A 173 -5.80 7.65 10.68
N LEU A 174 -6.54 7.56 11.79
CA LEU A 174 -6.43 6.46 12.74
C LEU A 174 -7.50 5.39 12.48
N SER A 175 -7.24 4.21 13.00
CA SER A 175 -8.19 3.09 12.96
C SER A 175 -9.35 3.23 13.96
N GLY A 176 -9.27 4.16 14.91
CA GLY A 176 -10.25 4.33 15.98
C GLY A 176 -11.68 4.63 15.49
N ASP A 177 -12.68 3.93 16.05
CA ASP A 177 -14.09 4.22 15.79
C ASP A 177 -14.59 5.33 16.74
N PRO A 178 -15.05 6.47 16.21
CA PRO A 178 -15.56 7.57 17.02
C PRO A 178 -16.78 7.15 17.86
N ASN A 179 -17.57 6.18 17.40
CA ASN A 179 -18.75 5.70 18.11
C ASN A 179 -18.41 4.85 19.33
N VAL A 180 -17.32 4.10 19.28
CA VAL A 180 -16.87 3.27 20.43
C VAL A 180 -16.39 4.15 21.57
N ALA A 181 -15.69 5.25 21.28
CA ALA A 181 -15.28 6.20 22.32
C ALA A 181 -16.47 6.94 22.95
N ALA A 182 -17.46 7.34 22.13
CA ALA A 182 -18.69 7.96 22.66
C ALA A 182 -19.47 6.99 23.57
N THR A 183 -19.55 5.73 23.21
CA THR A 183 -20.23 4.71 24.02
C THR A 183 -19.47 4.43 25.33
N ARG A 184 -18.12 4.39 25.31
CA ARG A 184 -17.30 4.23 26.53
C ARG A 184 -17.44 5.44 27.47
N ALA A 185 -17.43 6.66 26.93
CA ALA A 185 -17.65 7.86 27.70
C ALA A 185 -19.05 7.91 28.34
N ALA A 186 -20.07 7.41 27.62
CA ALA A 186 -21.44 7.36 28.11
C ALA A 186 -21.69 6.28 29.17
N THR A 187 -20.92 5.17 29.11
CA THR A 187 -21.09 4.04 30.05
C THR A 187 -20.18 4.08 31.27
N GLY A 188 -19.27 5.06 31.37
CA GLY A 188 -18.42 5.24 32.56
C GLY A 188 -17.45 4.06 32.84
N VAL A 189 -17.27 3.15 31.89
CA VAL A 189 -16.38 2.00 32.05
C VAL A 189 -14.94 2.46 31.79
N ALA A 190 -14.30 2.96 32.85
CA ALA A 190 -12.83 3.08 32.90
C ALA A 190 -12.20 1.67 32.98
N GLN A 191 -11.18 1.44 32.21
CA GLN A 191 -10.30 0.28 32.39
C GLN A 191 -9.24 0.59 33.43
#